data_73719b2c531cc9c79e56a395b34a50bc
#
_entry.id   73719b2c531cc9c79e56a395b34a50bc
#
_cell.length_a   1.000
_cell.length_b   1.000
_cell.length_c   1.000
_cell.angle_alpha   90.00
_cell.angle_beta   90.00
_cell.angle_gamma   90.00
#
_symmetry.space_group_name_H-M   'P 1'
#
loop_
_entity.id
_entity.type
_entity.pdbx_description
1 polymer ?
#
loop_
_entity_poly.entity_id
_entity_poly.type
_entity_poly.pdbx_seq_one_letter_code
_entity_poly.pdbx_strand_id
1 'polypeptide(L)' 'RPLGDVLRAVWDAMAPAGRLVISTTSLEGLVDATDHLGQLAANDVQVSQTTVHRMVRRSNQTRLAAAEPLFVIAAERHP' A
#
# COMPACT_ATOMS: atom_id res chain seq x y z
N ARG A 1 -3.57 -14.31 7.44
CA ARG A 1 -2.67 -13.83 8.49
C ARG A 1 -2.93 -12.37 8.78
N PRO A 2 -2.93 -11.96 10.04
CA PRO A 2 -3.03 -10.54 10.35
C PRO A 2 -1.87 -9.75 9.73
N LEU A 3 -2.19 -8.57 9.23
CA LEU A 3 -1.19 -7.71 8.60
C LEU A 3 -0.01 -7.40 9.53
N GLY A 4 -0.32 -7.17 10.82
CA GLY A 4 0.72 -6.84 11.80
C GLY A 4 1.79 -7.91 11.92
N ASP A 5 1.40 -9.18 11.92
CA ASP A 5 2.35 -10.29 12.01
C ASP A 5 3.24 -10.37 10.76
N VAL A 6 2.64 -10.22 9.59
CA VAL A 6 3.37 -10.24 8.33
C VAL A 6 4.33 -9.06 8.25
N LEU A 7 3.85 -7.88 8.63
CA LEU A 7 4.67 -6.66 8.60
C LEU A 7 5.85 -6.75 9.54
N ARG A 8 5.63 -7.29 10.75
CA ARG A 8 6.69 -7.48 11.73
C ARG A 8 7.75 -8.45 11.22
N ALA A 9 7.33 -9.56 10.62
CA ALA A 9 8.25 -10.55 10.08
C ALA A 9 9.09 -9.98 8.94
N VAL A 10 8.46 -9.23 8.03
CA VAL A 10 9.18 -8.57 6.94
C VAL A 10 10.15 -7.52 7.48
N TRP A 11 9.68 -6.72 8.44
CA TRP A 11 10.49 -5.66 9.04
C TRP A 11 11.75 -6.20 9.70
N ASP A 12 11.62 -7.29 10.46
CA ASP A 12 12.74 -7.90 11.14
C ASP A 12 13.75 -8.53 10.16
N ALA A 13 13.28 -8.93 8.98
CA ALA A 13 14.14 -9.50 7.94
C ALA A 13 14.82 -8.45 7.07
N MET A 14 14.38 -7.19 7.15
CA MET A 14 14.94 -6.12 6.31
C MET A 14 16.34 -5.71 6.79
N ALA A 15 17.18 -5.37 5.82
CA ALA A 15 18.45 -4.72 6.13
C ALA A 15 18.21 -3.32 6.71
N PRO A 16 19.14 -2.81 7.53
CA PRO A 16 19.08 -1.40 7.96
C PRO A 16 19.02 -0.48 6.73
N ALA A 17 18.22 0.58 6.83
CA ALA A 17 17.93 1.52 5.74
C ALA A 17 17.19 0.88 4.55
N GLY A 18 16.70 -0.35 4.69
CA GLY A 18 15.88 -0.98 3.68
C GLY A 18 14.54 -0.29 3.52
N ARG A 19 13.92 -0.44 2.37
CA ARG A 19 12.61 0.16 2.08
C ARG A 19 11.56 -0.92 1.96
N LEU A 20 10.37 -0.59 2.44
CA LEU A 20 9.20 -1.45 2.38
C LEU A 20 8.12 -0.73 1.58
N VAL A 21 7.44 -1.46 0.71
CA VAL A 21 6.29 -0.93 -0.04
C VAL A 21 5.11 -1.85 0.19
N ILE A 22 3.99 -1.26 0.57
CA ILE A 22 2.73 -1.98 0.78
C ILE A 22 1.69 -1.36 -0.13
N SER A 23 0.90 -2.20 -0.80
CA SER A 23 -0.24 -1.72 -1.57
C SER A 23 -1.54 -2.29 -1.01
N THR A 24 -2.57 -1.49 -1.03
CA THR A 24 -3.91 -1.89 -0.58
C THR A 24 -4.97 -1.12 -1.37
N THR A 25 -6.14 -1.73 -1.52
CA THR A 25 -7.26 -1.09 -2.20
C THR A 25 -8.32 -0.56 -1.24
N SER A 26 -8.14 -0.74 0.08
CA SER A 26 -9.12 -0.31 1.07
C SER A 26 -8.55 0.74 2.00
N LEU A 27 -9.43 1.61 2.52
CA LEU A 27 -9.05 2.58 3.54
C LEU A 27 -8.69 1.89 4.86
N GLU A 28 -9.38 0.82 5.19
CA GLU A 28 -9.08 0.04 6.39
C GLU A 28 -7.66 -0.54 6.32
N GLY A 29 -7.28 -1.05 5.15
CA GLY A 29 -5.92 -1.55 4.94
C GLY A 29 -4.89 -0.45 5.03
N LEU A 30 -5.20 0.75 4.51
CA LEU A 30 -4.31 1.91 4.60
C LEU A 30 -4.10 2.32 6.06
N VAL A 31 -5.17 2.45 6.83
CA VAL A 31 -5.08 2.84 8.25
C VAL A 31 -4.32 1.77 9.03
N ASP A 32 -4.63 0.51 8.81
CA ASP A 32 -3.98 -0.61 9.50
C ASP A 32 -2.47 -0.63 9.21
N ALA A 33 -2.09 -0.46 7.95
CA ALA A 33 -0.68 -0.44 7.56
C ALA A 33 0.06 0.73 8.19
N THR A 34 -0.50 1.94 8.14
CA THR A 34 0.14 3.13 8.70
C THR A 34 0.25 3.06 10.21
N ASP A 35 -0.74 2.50 10.89
CA ASP A 35 -0.69 2.31 12.34
C ASP A 35 0.42 1.34 12.73
N HIS A 36 0.55 0.22 12.03
CA HIS A 36 1.62 -0.74 12.31
C HIS A 36 3.01 -0.18 12.01
N LEU A 37 3.15 0.59 10.93
CA LEU A 37 4.41 1.26 10.64
C LEU A 37 4.78 2.27 11.71
N GLY A 38 3.80 2.97 12.28
CA GLY A 38 4.02 3.87 13.41
C GLY A 38 4.55 3.12 14.63
N GLN A 39 4.02 1.93 14.91
CA GLN A 39 4.48 1.10 16.02
C GLN A 39 5.91 0.58 15.81
N LEU A 40 6.32 0.40 14.57
CA LEU A 40 7.67 -0.03 14.23
C LEU A 40 8.65 1.14 14.16
N ALA A 41 8.20 2.35 14.38
CA ALA A 41 8.98 3.58 14.27
C ALA A 41 9.65 3.72 12.90
N ALA A 42 8.88 3.44 11.85
CA ALA A 42 9.37 3.55 10.49
C ALA A 42 9.71 5.00 10.13
N ASN A 43 10.74 5.18 9.32
CA ASN A 43 11.13 6.48 8.81
C ASN A 43 10.49 6.74 7.45
N ASP A 44 10.33 8.02 7.15
CA ASP A 44 9.96 8.49 5.80
C ASP A 44 8.77 7.74 5.24
N VAL A 45 7.69 7.68 6.02
CA VAL A 45 6.46 7.02 5.58
C VAL A 45 5.75 7.93 4.58
N GLN A 46 5.59 7.43 3.37
CA GLN A 46 4.92 8.17 2.28
C GLN A 46 3.72 7.36 1.80
N VAL A 47 2.62 8.05 1.60
CA VAL A 47 1.39 7.45 1.09
C VAL A 47 1.01 8.14 -0.20
N SER A 48 0.74 7.36 -1.23
CA SER A 48 0.21 7.87 -2.48
C SER A 48 -1.04 7.10 -2.86
N GLN A 49 -1.92 7.76 -3.61
CA GLN A 49 -3.11 7.15 -4.15
C GLN A 49 -3.06 7.23 -5.67
N THR A 50 -3.32 6.10 -6.30
CA THR A 50 -3.43 6.03 -7.75
C THR A 50 -4.82 5.56 -8.13
N THR A 51 -5.46 6.30 -9.03
CA THR A 51 -6.76 5.93 -9.56
C THR A 51 -6.58 5.58 -11.03
N VAL A 52 -7.08 4.40 -11.42
CA VAL A 52 -6.98 3.91 -12.79
C VAL A 52 -8.38 3.75 -13.34
N HIS A 53 -8.59 4.24 -14.56
CA HIS A 53 -9.81 4.02 -15.30
C HIS A 53 -9.52 3.12 -16.49
N ARG A 54 -10.38 2.15 -16.72
CA ARG A 54 -10.28 1.28 -17.87
C ARG A 54 -11.29 1.69 -18.93
N MET A 55 -10.83 1.65 -20.17
CA MET A 55 -11.73 1.75 -21.29
C MET A 55 -12.33 0.38 -21.59
N VAL A 56 -13.65 0.28 -21.48
CA VAL A 56 -14.39 -0.95 -21.75
C VAL A 56 -15.21 -0.76 -22.99
N ARG A 57 -15.07 -1.66 -23.95
CA ARG A 57 -15.84 -1.63 -25.17
C ARG A 57 -16.76 -2.84 -25.23
N ARG A 58 -18.06 -2.57 -25.29
CA ARG A 58 -19.09 -3.60 -25.47
C ARG A 58 -19.99 -3.23 -26.65
N SER A 59 -20.13 -4.18 -27.56
CA SER A 59 -20.90 -3.95 -28.78
C SER A 59 -20.37 -2.70 -29.50
N ASN A 60 -21.18 -1.68 -29.66
CA ASN A 60 -20.80 -0.43 -30.31
C ASN A 60 -20.52 0.70 -29.32
N GLN A 61 -20.46 0.39 -28.03
CA GLN A 61 -20.28 1.41 -27.00
C GLN A 61 -18.91 1.29 -26.34
N THR A 62 -18.26 2.43 -26.18
CA THR A 62 -17.02 2.55 -25.44
C THR A 62 -17.27 3.43 -24.21
N ARG A 63 -16.89 2.97 -23.04
CA ARG A 63 -17.03 3.75 -21.82
C ARG A 63 -15.82 3.57 -20.91
N LEU A 64 -15.61 4.53 -20.02
CA LEU A 64 -14.63 4.43 -18.97
C LEU A 64 -15.26 3.77 -17.75
N ALA A 65 -14.64 2.71 -17.27
CA ALA A 65 -15.03 2.06 -16.04
C ALA A 65 -13.98 2.40 -14.97
N ALA A 66 -14.45 2.92 -13.83
CA ALA A 66 -13.57 3.23 -12.72
C ALA A 66 -13.08 1.92 -12.08
N ALA A 67 -11.78 1.81 -11.89
CA ALA A 67 -11.19 0.75 -11.07
C ALA A 67 -11.10 1.21 -9.62
N GLU A 68 -10.91 0.25 -8.70
CA GLU A 68 -10.70 0.59 -7.31
C GLU A 68 -9.42 1.42 -7.14
N PRO A 69 -9.42 2.41 -6.22
CA PRO A 69 -8.21 3.15 -5.96
C PRO A 69 -7.13 2.24 -5.36
N LEU A 70 -5.88 2.51 -5.70
CA LEU A 70 -4.75 1.81 -5.14
C LEU A 70 -3.98 2.76 -4.24
N PHE A 71 -3.81 2.39 -2.99
CA PHE A 71 -2.97 3.11 -2.04
C PHE A 71 -1.63 2.41 -1.96
N VAL A 72 -0.57 3.18 -2.10
CA VAL A 72 0.80 2.68 -1.99
C VAL A 72 1.47 3.37 -0.82
N ILE A 73 1.92 2.59 0.14
CA ILE A 73 2.59 3.08 1.34
C ILE A 73 4.04 2.64 1.26
N ALA A 74 4.94 3.59 1.28
CA ALA A 74 6.38 3.32 1.30
C ALA A 74 6.96 3.78 2.62
N ALA A 75 7.87 3.00 3.18
CA ALA A 75 8.51 3.32 4.45
C ALA A 75 9.95 2.82 4.45
N GLU A 76 10.77 3.44 5.28
CA GLU A 76 12.17 3.08 5.42
C GLU A 76 12.44 2.60 6.83
N ARG A 77 13.22 1.53 6.94
CA ARG A 77 13.72 1.06 8.23
C ARG A 77 14.91 1.92 8.65
N HIS A 78 15.05 2.14 9.95
CA HIS A 78 16.21 2.87 10.50
C HIS A 78 17.52 2.28 10.02
N PRO A 79 18.51 3.13 9.74
CA PRO A 79 19.85 2.66 9.39
C PRO A 79 20.49 1.83 10.50
#